data_2782f64db21379eeedb10ca20a4e98a4
#
_entry.id   2782f64db21379eeedb10ca20a4e98a4
#
_cell.length_a   1.000
_cell.length_b   1.000
_cell.length_c   1.000
_cell.angle_alpha   90.00
_cell.angle_beta   90.00
_cell.angle_gamma   90.00
#
_symmetry.space_group_name_H-M   'P 1'
#
loop_
_entity.id
_entity.type
_entity.pdbx_description
1 polymer ?
#
loop_
_entity_poly.entity_id
_entity_poly.type
_entity_poly.pdbx_seq_one_letter_code
_entity_poly.pdbx_strand_id
1 'polypeptide(L)'
;MELIEYIRLRNKMTQSEWENSFEKEEREIIILRHEGGGGSLRNGFWDWEAYFLAYVDCKTGELHKEEGRIAFPVTDTENLPYQFEDETIYRLKVREKLPEEVPNGALPIKNHFLIVEVLEKNVACPELEEILTEYRKPVVIKDDVLGELTYDKQLKSFEGNLSWLGGRIHISLYVDKDNKSGITKAKKAIKTMVLEQEKWDADLHSFAAQKLTKLACEWAESDEEAALITEESFAKRISLSLIWVTSGGSFTAYLDDDDIFFGHSIAVNGSPKKGLLSADIEG
;
A
#
# COMPACT_ATOMS: atom_id res chain seq x y z
N MET A 1 5.27 -19.89 -19.14
CA MET A 1 5.29 -18.50 -19.68
C MET A 1 6.00 -17.62 -18.67
N GLU A 2 6.87 -16.72 -19.14
CA GLU A 2 7.55 -15.72 -18.29
C GLU A 2 6.55 -14.66 -17.81
N LEU A 3 6.73 -14.09 -16.60
CA LEU A 3 5.83 -13.10 -16.02
C LEU A 3 5.65 -11.85 -16.91
N ILE A 4 6.75 -11.36 -17.49
CA ILE A 4 6.70 -10.17 -18.38
C ILE A 4 5.86 -10.45 -19.63
N GLU A 5 5.98 -11.64 -20.24
CA GLU A 5 5.18 -12.01 -21.39
C GLU A 5 3.70 -12.17 -21.04
N TYR A 6 3.40 -12.73 -19.88
CA TYR A 6 2.03 -12.82 -19.35
C TYR A 6 1.38 -11.44 -19.18
N ILE A 7 2.09 -10.49 -18.55
CA ILE A 7 1.60 -9.11 -18.37
C ILE A 7 1.40 -8.46 -19.74
N ARG A 8 2.33 -8.64 -20.68
CA ARG A 8 2.25 -8.09 -22.02
C ARG A 8 1.05 -8.63 -22.82
N LEU A 9 0.75 -9.91 -22.71
CA LEU A 9 -0.42 -10.52 -23.35
C LEU A 9 -1.71 -9.99 -22.76
N ARG A 10 -1.81 -9.89 -21.44
CA ARG A 10 -2.97 -9.31 -20.75
C ARG A 10 -3.23 -7.86 -21.18
N ASN A 11 -2.20 -7.04 -21.31
CA ASN A 11 -2.34 -5.63 -21.72
C ASN A 11 -2.77 -5.48 -23.20
N LYS A 12 -2.62 -6.51 -24.03
CA LYS A 12 -3.06 -6.51 -25.43
C LYS A 12 -4.46 -7.06 -25.64
N MET A 13 -5.09 -7.63 -24.63
CA MET A 13 -6.44 -8.18 -24.76
C MET A 13 -7.43 -7.08 -25.10
N THR A 14 -8.27 -7.35 -26.08
CA THR A 14 -9.46 -6.54 -26.37
C THR A 14 -10.50 -6.71 -25.26
N GLN A 15 -11.43 -5.77 -25.14
CA GLN A 15 -12.52 -5.88 -24.17
C GLN A 15 -13.30 -7.20 -24.33
N SER A 16 -13.63 -7.60 -25.56
CA SER A 16 -14.35 -8.84 -25.82
C SER A 16 -13.57 -10.09 -25.40
N GLU A 17 -12.25 -10.14 -25.65
CA GLU A 17 -11.41 -11.24 -25.17
C GLU A 17 -11.34 -11.29 -23.65
N TRP A 18 -11.25 -10.12 -23.00
CA TRP A 18 -11.25 -10.00 -21.55
C TRP A 18 -12.59 -10.47 -20.94
N GLU A 19 -13.73 -10.02 -21.48
CA GLU A 19 -15.06 -10.45 -21.04
C GLU A 19 -15.29 -11.97 -21.26
N ASN A 20 -14.72 -12.54 -22.34
CA ASN A 20 -14.77 -13.97 -22.63
C ASN A 20 -13.86 -14.80 -21.70
N SER A 21 -13.00 -14.17 -20.88
CA SER A 21 -12.24 -14.84 -19.85
C SER A 21 -13.02 -15.09 -18.55
N PHE A 22 -14.33 -14.75 -18.56
CA PHE A 22 -15.26 -15.05 -17.48
C PHE A 22 -16.30 -16.07 -17.98
N GLU A 23 -16.88 -16.81 -17.03
CA GLU A 23 -17.97 -17.75 -17.33
C GLU A 23 -19.11 -17.06 -18.09
N LYS A 24 -19.85 -17.82 -18.88
CA LYS A 24 -21.07 -17.29 -19.52
C LYS A 24 -22.29 -17.36 -18.61
N GLU A 25 -22.27 -18.28 -17.64
CA GLU A 25 -23.32 -18.41 -16.64
C GLU A 25 -23.27 -17.24 -15.68
N GLU A 26 -24.41 -16.59 -15.50
CA GLU A 26 -24.61 -15.53 -14.53
C GLU A 26 -25.06 -16.11 -13.20
N ARG A 27 -24.57 -15.54 -12.11
CA ARG A 27 -25.01 -15.87 -10.76
C ARG A 27 -25.18 -14.63 -9.92
N GLU A 28 -25.92 -14.75 -8.83
CA GLU A 28 -26.09 -13.67 -7.86
C GLU A 28 -25.24 -13.92 -6.63
N ILE A 29 -24.57 -12.89 -6.19
CA ILE A 29 -23.78 -12.88 -4.96
C ILE A 29 -24.09 -11.64 -4.14
N ILE A 30 -23.91 -11.73 -2.82
CA ILE A 30 -23.93 -10.57 -1.93
C ILE A 30 -22.50 -10.36 -1.46
N ILE A 31 -21.94 -9.18 -1.65
CA ILE A 31 -20.57 -8.86 -1.28
C ILE A 31 -20.53 -7.82 -0.16
N LEU A 32 -19.49 -7.86 0.68
CA LEU A 32 -19.11 -6.78 1.57
C LEU A 32 -17.96 -6.00 0.94
N ARG A 33 -18.25 -4.83 0.36
CA ARG A 33 -17.27 -3.94 -0.24
C ARG A 33 -16.33 -3.36 0.82
N HIS A 34 -15.04 -3.30 0.53
CA HIS A 34 -14.06 -2.57 1.35
C HIS A 34 -13.19 -1.65 0.49
N GLU A 35 -12.35 -0.87 1.14
CA GLU A 35 -11.46 0.10 0.50
C GLU A 35 -10.57 -0.54 -0.58
N GLY A 36 -10.16 0.28 -1.54
CA GLY A 36 -9.26 -0.09 -2.61
C GLY A 36 -9.96 -0.49 -3.91
N GLY A 37 -9.17 -0.56 -4.95
CA GLY A 37 -9.58 -0.80 -6.32
C GLY A 37 -8.74 0.06 -7.26
N GLY A 38 -9.05 0.03 -8.53
CA GLY A 38 -8.39 0.81 -9.55
C GLY A 38 -8.53 0.21 -10.93
N GLY A 39 -7.90 0.84 -11.92
CA GLY A 39 -7.98 0.39 -13.29
C GLY A 39 -6.61 0.04 -13.88
N SER A 40 -6.59 -0.97 -14.72
CA SER A 40 -5.44 -1.32 -15.56
C SER A 40 -5.78 -1.04 -17.02
N LEU A 41 -5.03 -0.17 -17.67
CA LEU A 41 -5.22 0.13 -19.09
C LEU A 41 -4.83 -1.09 -19.92
N ARG A 42 -5.76 -1.51 -20.77
CA ARG A 42 -5.59 -2.56 -21.78
C ARG A 42 -5.70 -1.96 -23.17
N ASN A 43 -5.94 -2.78 -24.16
CA ASN A 43 -6.10 -2.36 -25.56
C ASN A 43 -7.43 -1.60 -25.77
N GLY A 44 -7.42 -0.30 -25.46
CA GLY A 44 -8.53 0.63 -25.70
C GLY A 44 -9.62 0.68 -24.63
N PHE A 45 -9.42 0.02 -23.48
CA PHE A 45 -10.33 0.10 -22.34
C PHE A 45 -9.56 -0.07 -21.03
N TRP A 46 -10.17 0.33 -19.91
CA TRP A 46 -9.69 0.06 -18.57
C TRP A 46 -10.42 -1.14 -17.98
N ASP A 47 -9.67 -2.12 -17.51
CA ASP A 47 -10.14 -3.17 -16.63
C ASP A 47 -10.17 -2.59 -15.20
N TRP A 48 -11.35 -2.13 -14.78
CA TRP A 48 -11.54 -1.48 -13.49
C TRP A 48 -11.97 -2.49 -12.46
N GLU A 49 -11.33 -2.48 -11.29
CA GLU A 49 -11.60 -3.43 -10.21
C GLU A 49 -11.98 -2.69 -8.93
N ALA A 50 -12.87 -3.29 -8.14
CA ALA A 50 -13.14 -2.90 -6.77
C ALA A 50 -13.07 -4.14 -5.87
N TYR A 51 -12.55 -3.99 -4.64
CA TYR A 51 -12.26 -5.12 -3.77
C TYR A 51 -13.40 -5.36 -2.77
N PHE A 52 -13.57 -6.61 -2.33
CA PHE A 52 -14.51 -6.99 -1.30
C PHE A 52 -13.85 -7.96 -0.30
N LEU A 53 -14.31 -7.93 0.97
CA LEU A 53 -13.77 -8.75 2.06
C LEU A 53 -14.29 -10.19 2.05
N ALA A 54 -15.57 -10.34 1.70
CA ALA A 54 -16.28 -11.60 1.75
C ALA A 54 -17.49 -11.54 0.83
N TYR A 55 -18.03 -12.72 0.47
CA TYR A 55 -19.29 -12.78 -0.25
C TYR A 55 -20.14 -13.98 0.17
N VAL A 56 -21.44 -13.90 -0.07
CA VAL A 56 -22.40 -15.00 0.05
C VAL A 56 -22.91 -15.34 -1.34
N ASP A 57 -22.85 -16.61 -1.72
CA ASP A 57 -23.49 -17.10 -2.94
C ASP A 57 -25.00 -17.20 -2.71
N CYS A 58 -25.79 -16.47 -3.48
CA CYS A 58 -27.24 -16.41 -3.29
C CYS A 58 -27.96 -17.75 -3.60
N LYS A 59 -27.37 -18.62 -4.42
CA LYS A 59 -27.96 -19.92 -4.80
C LYS A 59 -27.76 -20.96 -3.72
N THR A 60 -26.56 -20.99 -3.10
CA THR A 60 -26.21 -22.00 -2.08
C THR A 60 -26.36 -21.50 -0.66
N GLY A 61 -26.33 -20.19 -0.44
CA GLY A 61 -26.23 -19.54 0.87
C GLY A 61 -24.85 -19.68 1.50
N GLU A 62 -23.85 -20.14 0.76
CA GLU A 62 -22.50 -20.35 1.27
C GLU A 62 -21.75 -19.01 1.46
N LEU A 63 -21.20 -18.82 2.66
CA LEU A 63 -20.35 -17.69 3.00
C LEU A 63 -18.88 -17.99 2.68
N HIS A 64 -18.28 -17.13 1.85
CA HIS A 64 -16.87 -17.16 1.50
C HIS A 64 -16.15 -15.98 2.18
N LYS A 65 -15.25 -16.28 3.13
CA LYS A 65 -14.51 -15.28 3.95
C LYS A 65 -13.17 -14.88 3.35
N GLU A 66 -12.99 -15.08 2.07
CA GLU A 66 -11.78 -14.69 1.35
C GLU A 66 -12.02 -13.42 0.54
N GLU A 67 -11.05 -12.52 0.59
CA GLU A 67 -11.05 -11.31 -0.24
C GLU A 67 -11.16 -11.65 -1.73
N GLY A 68 -11.80 -10.79 -2.48
CA GLY A 68 -11.95 -10.94 -3.92
C GLY A 68 -12.11 -9.60 -4.63
N ARG A 69 -12.41 -9.69 -5.92
CA ARG A 69 -12.53 -8.53 -6.80
C ARG A 69 -13.79 -8.63 -7.65
N ILE A 70 -14.45 -7.49 -7.79
CA ILE A 70 -15.45 -7.26 -8.83
C ILE A 70 -14.84 -6.37 -9.89
N ALA A 71 -15.01 -6.72 -11.16
CA ALA A 71 -14.41 -6.03 -12.28
C ALA A 71 -15.45 -5.59 -13.30
N PHE A 72 -15.17 -4.52 -14.04
CA PHE A 72 -16.00 -4.02 -15.12
C PHE A 72 -15.16 -3.22 -16.13
N PRO A 73 -15.52 -3.26 -17.42
CA PRO A 73 -14.78 -2.50 -18.43
C PRO A 73 -15.20 -1.02 -18.40
N VAL A 74 -14.22 -0.14 -18.57
CA VAL A 74 -14.41 1.31 -18.58
C VAL A 74 -13.69 1.92 -19.77
N THR A 75 -14.38 2.73 -20.55
CA THR A 75 -13.79 3.51 -21.66
C THR A 75 -13.59 4.98 -21.29
N ASP A 76 -14.31 5.46 -20.28
CA ASP A 76 -14.24 6.81 -19.75
C ASP A 76 -14.06 6.78 -18.22
N THR A 77 -12.86 7.08 -17.75
CA THR A 77 -12.52 7.04 -16.33
C THR A 77 -13.07 8.21 -15.51
N GLU A 78 -13.56 9.27 -16.16
CA GLU A 78 -14.23 10.38 -15.51
C GLU A 78 -15.68 10.03 -15.14
N ASN A 79 -16.30 9.09 -15.88
CA ASN A 79 -17.68 8.67 -15.70
C ASN A 79 -17.76 7.15 -15.51
N LEU A 80 -17.38 6.66 -14.33
CA LEU A 80 -17.45 5.23 -14.02
C LEU A 80 -18.91 4.75 -14.02
N PRO A 81 -19.21 3.60 -14.65
CA PRO A 81 -20.58 3.05 -14.69
C PRO A 81 -21.07 2.60 -13.31
N TYR A 82 -20.14 2.28 -12.41
CA TYR A 82 -20.43 1.88 -11.03
C TYR A 82 -19.55 2.66 -10.06
N GLN A 83 -20.18 3.17 -9.00
CA GLN A 83 -19.52 3.81 -7.87
C GLN A 83 -19.85 3.03 -6.61
N PHE A 84 -18.84 2.38 -6.04
CA PHE A 84 -19.00 1.56 -4.83
C PHE A 84 -18.54 2.33 -3.61
N GLU A 85 -19.41 2.42 -2.62
CA GLU A 85 -19.08 2.94 -1.30
C GLU A 85 -18.41 1.86 -0.46
N ASP A 86 -17.38 2.26 0.29
CA ASP A 86 -16.67 1.36 1.19
C ASP A 86 -17.57 0.90 2.34
N GLU A 87 -17.23 -0.27 2.91
CA GLU A 87 -17.96 -0.87 4.04
C GLU A 87 -19.46 -1.02 3.80
N THR A 88 -19.84 -1.24 2.54
CA THR A 88 -21.25 -1.33 2.10
C THR A 88 -21.51 -2.72 1.51
N ILE A 89 -22.71 -3.26 1.79
CA ILE A 89 -23.15 -4.57 1.31
C ILE A 89 -23.97 -4.39 0.04
N TYR A 90 -23.57 -5.06 -1.04
CA TYR A 90 -24.21 -5.02 -2.34
C TYR A 90 -24.67 -6.40 -2.77
N ARG A 91 -25.83 -6.50 -3.42
CA ARG A 91 -26.24 -7.68 -4.19
C ARG A 91 -25.97 -7.42 -5.66
N LEU A 92 -25.21 -8.32 -6.26
CA LEU A 92 -24.72 -8.21 -7.62
C LEU A 92 -25.09 -9.43 -8.44
N LYS A 93 -25.37 -9.23 -9.72
CA LYS A 93 -25.34 -10.25 -10.73
C LYS A 93 -23.96 -10.24 -11.39
N VAL A 94 -23.30 -11.37 -11.44
CA VAL A 94 -21.90 -11.46 -11.83
C VAL A 94 -21.64 -12.70 -12.68
N ARG A 95 -20.48 -12.70 -13.36
CA ARG A 95 -19.88 -13.86 -14.02
C ARG A 95 -18.53 -14.16 -13.39
N GLU A 96 -18.28 -15.40 -13.04
CA GLU A 96 -17.03 -15.81 -12.41
C GLU A 96 -15.87 -15.86 -13.39
N LYS A 97 -14.68 -15.50 -12.97
CA LYS A 97 -13.46 -15.64 -13.76
C LYS A 97 -13.16 -17.10 -14.03
N LEU A 98 -12.90 -17.45 -15.28
CA LEU A 98 -12.43 -18.78 -15.67
C LEU A 98 -11.07 -19.08 -15.02
N PRO A 99 -10.81 -20.33 -14.63
CA PRO A 99 -9.48 -20.71 -14.13
C PRO A 99 -8.39 -20.32 -15.12
N GLU A 100 -7.34 -19.68 -14.61
CA GLU A 100 -6.21 -19.22 -15.41
C GLU A 100 -4.90 -19.74 -14.80
N GLU A 101 -4.03 -20.29 -15.65
CA GLU A 101 -2.67 -20.62 -15.24
C GLU A 101 -1.83 -19.33 -15.18
N VAL A 102 -1.41 -18.98 -13.98
CA VAL A 102 -0.54 -17.81 -13.75
C VAL A 102 0.93 -18.26 -13.68
N PRO A 103 1.87 -17.48 -14.26
CA PRO A 103 3.29 -17.82 -14.20
C PRO A 103 3.84 -17.66 -12.77
N ASN A 104 5.00 -18.30 -12.52
CA ASN A 104 5.73 -18.12 -11.27
C ASN A 104 6.03 -16.63 -11.02
N GLY A 105 5.70 -16.15 -9.82
CA GLY A 105 5.85 -14.74 -9.43
C GLY A 105 4.59 -13.89 -9.61
N ALA A 106 3.55 -14.39 -10.32
CA ALA A 106 2.24 -13.78 -10.28
C ALA A 106 1.41 -14.36 -9.13
N LEU A 107 0.65 -13.51 -8.45
CA LEU A 107 -0.31 -13.96 -7.44
C LEU A 107 -1.62 -14.35 -8.13
N PRO A 108 -2.16 -15.55 -7.91
CA PRO A 108 -3.48 -15.92 -8.42
C PRO A 108 -4.54 -15.02 -7.80
N ILE A 109 -5.40 -14.47 -8.62
CA ILE A 109 -6.56 -13.69 -8.17
C ILE A 109 -7.66 -14.69 -7.85
N LYS A 110 -8.01 -14.80 -6.58
CA LYS A 110 -9.15 -15.58 -6.12
C LYS A 110 -10.42 -14.74 -6.14
N ASN A 111 -11.59 -15.40 -6.24
CA ASN A 111 -12.90 -14.74 -6.14
C ASN A 111 -12.98 -13.48 -7.04
N HIS A 112 -12.73 -13.67 -8.34
CA HIS A 112 -12.74 -12.60 -9.31
C HIS A 112 -14.01 -12.71 -10.18
N PHE A 113 -14.82 -11.65 -10.16
CA PHE A 113 -16.11 -11.62 -10.81
C PHE A 113 -16.25 -10.42 -11.74
N LEU A 114 -16.78 -10.63 -12.95
CA LEU A 114 -17.23 -9.58 -13.84
C LEU A 114 -18.64 -9.16 -13.43
N ILE A 115 -18.85 -7.88 -13.21
CA ILE A 115 -20.19 -7.32 -12.92
C ILE A 115 -21.04 -7.33 -14.18
N VAL A 116 -22.23 -7.89 -14.08
CA VAL A 116 -23.29 -7.78 -15.07
C VAL A 116 -24.28 -6.68 -14.66
N GLU A 117 -24.66 -6.66 -13.36
CA GLU A 117 -25.64 -5.71 -12.86
C GLU A 117 -25.47 -5.52 -11.34
N VAL A 118 -25.66 -4.30 -10.86
CA VAL A 118 -25.82 -4.00 -9.44
C VAL A 118 -27.32 -4.05 -9.11
N LEU A 119 -27.74 -5.10 -8.41
CA LEU A 119 -29.16 -5.36 -8.14
C LEU A 119 -29.66 -4.53 -6.94
N GLU A 120 -28.86 -4.44 -5.88
CA GLU A 120 -29.28 -3.78 -4.65
C GLU A 120 -28.07 -3.25 -3.88
N LYS A 121 -28.24 -2.12 -3.19
CA LYS A 121 -27.28 -1.53 -2.25
C LYS A 121 -27.85 -1.54 -0.84
N ASN A 122 -27.01 -1.67 0.17
CA ASN A 122 -27.36 -1.76 1.59
C ASN A 122 -28.26 -2.98 1.91
N VAL A 123 -27.90 -4.12 1.31
CA VAL A 123 -28.60 -5.39 1.54
C VAL A 123 -28.41 -5.86 2.97
N ALA A 124 -29.46 -6.29 3.62
CA ALA A 124 -29.37 -6.97 4.90
C ALA A 124 -28.80 -8.38 4.70
N CYS A 125 -27.64 -8.64 5.27
CA CYS A 125 -26.95 -9.93 5.25
C CYS A 125 -26.21 -10.11 6.59
N PRO A 126 -26.81 -10.81 7.56
CA PRO A 126 -26.27 -10.91 8.92
C PRO A 126 -24.83 -11.44 8.97
N GLU A 127 -24.47 -12.39 8.11
CA GLU A 127 -23.14 -12.97 8.04
C GLU A 127 -22.09 -11.93 7.62
N LEU A 128 -22.41 -11.06 6.66
CA LEU A 128 -21.52 -9.99 6.22
C LEU A 128 -21.51 -8.80 7.17
N GLU A 129 -22.63 -8.51 7.86
CA GLU A 129 -22.71 -7.51 8.91
C GLU A 129 -21.84 -7.87 10.13
N GLU A 130 -21.77 -9.18 10.48
CA GLU A 130 -20.85 -9.67 11.50
C GLU A 130 -19.38 -9.46 11.09
N ILE A 131 -19.04 -9.79 9.83
CA ILE A 131 -17.68 -9.54 9.28
C ILE A 131 -17.36 -8.05 9.30
N LEU A 132 -18.28 -7.19 8.89
CA LEU A 132 -18.11 -5.75 8.91
C LEU A 132 -17.88 -5.22 10.34
N THR A 133 -18.65 -5.74 11.29
CA THR A 133 -18.50 -5.37 12.70
C THR A 133 -17.12 -5.75 13.23
N GLU A 134 -16.62 -6.93 12.88
CA GLU A 134 -15.27 -7.36 13.25
C GLU A 134 -14.19 -6.57 12.51
N TYR A 135 -14.40 -6.30 11.22
CA TYR A 135 -13.49 -5.51 10.39
C TYR A 135 -13.33 -4.09 10.94
N ARG A 136 -14.38 -3.46 11.47
CA ARG A 136 -14.34 -2.11 12.04
C ARG A 136 -13.57 -2.01 13.36
N LYS A 137 -13.35 -3.12 14.04
CA LYS A 137 -12.60 -3.09 15.29
C LYS A 137 -11.17 -2.60 15.07
N PRO A 138 -10.70 -1.62 15.86
CA PRO A 138 -9.32 -1.18 15.76
C PRO A 138 -8.38 -2.28 16.24
N VAL A 139 -7.31 -2.52 15.47
CA VAL A 139 -6.22 -3.40 15.90
C VAL A 139 -5.09 -2.51 16.39
N VAL A 140 -4.75 -2.63 17.66
CA VAL A 140 -3.81 -1.71 18.33
C VAL A 140 -2.70 -2.49 19.03
N ILE A 141 -1.46 -2.02 18.85
CA ILE A 141 -0.31 -2.43 19.64
C ILE A 141 -0.02 -1.35 20.67
N LYS A 142 0.07 -1.71 21.95
CA LYS A 142 0.56 -0.84 23.02
C LYS A 142 1.97 -1.26 23.37
N ASP A 143 2.87 -0.30 23.42
CA ASP A 143 4.29 -0.52 23.67
C ASP A 143 4.86 0.61 24.54
N ASP A 144 5.66 0.24 25.56
CA ASP A 144 6.16 1.20 26.55
C ASP A 144 7.13 2.24 25.96
N VAL A 145 7.79 1.93 24.84
CA VAL A 145 8.75 2.81 24.16
C VAL A 145 8.12 3.51 22.95
N LEU A 146 7.34 2.76 22.17
CA LEU A 146 6.77 3.25 20.90
C LEU A 146 5.39 3.88 21.09
N GLY A 147 4.79 3.77 22.28
CA GLY A 147 3.43 4.23 22.52
C GLY A 147 2.37 3.32 21.91
N GLU A 148 1.31 3.92 21.39
CA GLU A 148 0.21 3.22 20.77
C GLU A 148 0.34 3.28 19.24
N LEU A 149 0.31 2.12 18.59
CA LEU A 149 0.34 1.96 17.15
C LEU A 149 -0.97 1.34 16.70
N THR A 150 -1.67 1.99 15.79
CA THR A 150 -2.94 1.52 15.23
C THR A 150 -2.71 0.92 13.85
N TYR A 151 -3.34 -0.22 13.59
CA TYR A 151 -3.23 -0.90 12.32
C TYR A 151 -4.06 -0.18 11.24
N ASP A 152 -3.39 0.30 10.23
CA ASP A 152 -4.00 0.75 8.99
C ASP A 152 -4.23 -0.47 8.08
N LYS A 153 -5.49 -0.74 7.77
CA LYS A 153 -5.88 -1.93 7.00
C LYS A 153 -5.57 -1.78 5.52
N GLN A 154 -5.60 -0.55 5.01
CA GLN A 154 -5.29 -0.24 3.62
C GLN A 154 -3.79 -0.37 3.35
N LEU A 155 -2.97 0.23 4.21
CA LEU A 155 -1.51 0.16 4.11
C LEU A 155 -0.95 -1.19 4.60
N LYS A 156 -1.75 -1.98 5.33
CA LYS A 156 -1.33 -3.22 6.01
C LYS A 156 -0.11 -3.01 6.92
N SER A 157 -0.15 -1.91 7.68
CA SER A 157 0.93 -1.43 8.55
C SER A 157 0.39 -0.92 9.88
N PHE A 158 1.24 -0.93 10.92
CA PHE A 158 0.93 -0.29 12.19
C PHE A 158 1.51 1.12 12.22
N GLU A 159 0.64 2.11 12.35
CA GLU A 159 0.94 3.53 12.27
C GLU A 159 0.92 4.19 13.65
N GLY A 160 1.86 5.10 13.89
CA GLY A 160 1.91 5.86 15.13
C GLY A 160 2.87 7.02 15.05
N ASN A 161 3.03 7.70 16.18
CA ASN A 161 3.96 8.81 16.30
C ASN A 161 4.78 8.66 17.58
N LEU A 162 6.02 9.07 17.54
CA LEU A 162 6.87 9.11 18.71
C LEU A 162 7.67 10.40 18.82
N SER A 163 8.19 10.66 20.02
CA SER A 163 9.09 11.77 20.26
C SER A 163 10.50 11.39 19.77
N TRP A 164 11.08 12.28 18.96
CA TRP A 164 12.45 12.15 18.46
C TRP A 164 13.19 13.46 18.69
N LEU A 165 14.19 13.46 19.57
CA LEU A 165 14.97 14.65 19.96
C LEU A 165 14.13 15.88 20.32
N GLY A 166 12.98 15.67 20.97
CA GLY A 166 12.04 16.73 21.34
C GLY A 166 11.06 17.16 20.24
N GLY A 167 11.25 16.71 19.01
CA GLY A 167 10.28 16.79 17.91
C GLY A 167 9.31 15.60 17.90
N ARG A 168 8.48 15.54 16.87
CA ARG A 168 7.54 14.44 16.63
C ARG A 168 7.78 13.90 15.24
N ILE A 169 7.99 12.58 15.14
CA ILE A 169 8.09 11.86 13.87
C ILE A 169 6.98 10.84 13.75
N HIS A 170 6.62 10.50 12.52
CA HIS A 170 5.75 9.37 12.23
C HIS A 170 6.54 8.07 12.21
N ILE A 171 5.91 6.96 12.63
CA ILE A 171 6.47 5.61 12.47
C ILE A 171 5.45 4.69 11.83
N SER A 172 5.91 3.90 10.87
CA SER A 172 5.14 2.88 10.20
C SER A 172 5.84 1.53 10.31
N LEU A 173 5.19 0.55 10.93
CA LEU A 173 5.65 -0.84 10.90
C LEU A 173 4.93 -1.56 9.77
N TYR A 174 5.55 -1.67 8.61
CA TYR A 174 5.00 -2.34 7.43
C TYR A 174 5.00 -3.86 7.62
N VAL A 175 4.02 -4.30 8.37
CA VAL A 175 3.86 -5.69 8.82
C VAL A 175 2.39 -6.00 8.97
N ASP A 176 1.96 -7.08 8.33
CA ASP A 176 0.60 -7.58 8.50
C ASP A 176 0.31 -7.92 9.98
N LYS A 177 -0.91 -7.61 10.46
CA LYS A 177 -1.36 -7.79 11.85
C LYS A 177 -1.22 -9.22 12.38
N ASP A 178 -1.28 -10.21 11.48
CA ASP A 178 -1.19 -11.63 11.81
C ASP A 178 0.26 -12.14 11.81
N ASN A 179 1.22 -11.37 11.30
CA ASN A 179 2.64 -11.69 11.29
C ASN A 179 3.34 -11.33 12.62
N LYS A 180 3.06 -12.07 13.68
CA LYS A 180 3.62 -11.84 15.03
C LYS A 180 5.16 -11.77 15.07
N SER A 181 5.83 -12.62 14.28
CA SER A 181 7.30 -12.62 14.18
C SER A 181 7.81 -11.33 13.51
N GLY A 182 7.17 -10.87 12.44
CA GLY A 182 7.49 -9.62 11.77
C GLY A 182 7.28 -8.42 12.68
N ILE A 183 6.16 -8.35 13.38
CA ILE A 183 5.88 -7.30 14.38
C ILE A 183 6.98 -7.23 15.43
N THR A 184 7.40 -8.38 15.98
CA THR A 184 8.47 -8.42 16.99
C THR A 184 9.79 -7.89 16.45
N LYS A 185 10.17 -8.25 15.21
CA LYS A 185 11.41 -7.78 14.57
C LYS A 185 11.35 -6.29 14.26
N ALA A 186 10.25 -5.82 13.69
CA ALA A 186 10.05 -4.40 13.38
C ALA A 186 10.09 -3.53 14.64
N LYS A 187 9.37 -3.92 15.70
CA LYS A 187 9.42 -3.25 17.02
C LYS A 187 10.83 -3.21 17.58
N LYS A 188 11.57 -4.32 17.50
CA LYS A 188 12.95 -4.37 17.99
C LYS A 188 13.85 -3.39 17.23
N ALA A 189 13.70 -3.31 15.90
CA ALA A 189 14.50 -2.41 15.08
C ALA A 189 14.27 -0.95 15.46
N ILE A 190 13.03 -0.49 15.50
CA ILE A 190 12.72 0.90 15.84
C ILE A 190 13.07 1.24 17.28
N LYS A 191 12.87 0.32 18.24
CA LYS A 191 13.31 0.53 19.63
C LYS A 191 14.81 0.74 19.76
N THR A 192 15.61 0.01 18.99
CA THR A 192 17.08 0.21 18.97
C THR A 192 17.41 1.63 18.52
N MET A 193 16.72 2.16 17.51
CA MET A 193 16.93 3.51 17.04
C MET A 193 16.48 4.56 18.05
N VAL A 194 15.31 4.37 18.67
CA VAL A 194 14.78 5.28 19.71
C VAL A 194 15.69 5.37 20.93
N LEU A 195 16.25 4.26 21.38
CA LEU A 195 17.16 4.24 22.54
C LEU A 195 18.51 4.92 22.27
N GLU A 196 18.91 5.03 21.01
CA GLU A 196 20.14 5.68 20.56
C GLU A 196 19.83 6.84 19.59
N GLN A 197 18.72 7.56 19.80
CA GLN A 197 18.17 8.52 18.82
C GLN A 197 19.17 9.63 18.44
N GLU A 198 19.96 10.16 19.38
CA GLU A 198 20.97 11.19 19.09
C GLU A 198 22.00 10.69 18.06
N LYS A 199 22.46 9.45 18.24
CA LYS A 199 23.41 8.83 17.32
C LYS A 199 22.80 8.55 15.97
N TRP A 200 21.61 7.94 15.95
CA TRP A 200 20.93 7.62 14.69
C TRP A 200 20.56 8.87 13.89
N ASP A 201 20.14 9.93 14.55
CA ASP A 201 19.83 11.20 13.90
C ASP A 201 21.09 11.78 13.26
N ALA A 202 22.20 11.90 14.01
CA ALA A 202 23.46 12.39 13.48
C ALA A 202 23.99 11.52 12.32
N ASP A 203 23.89 10.20 12.43
CA ASP A 203 24.34 9.26 11.41
C ASP A 203 23.46 9.41 10.13
N LEU A 204 22.13 9.54 10.27
CA LEU A 204 21.21 9.72 9.12
C LEU A 204 21.50 11.02 8.37
N HIS A 205 21.63 12.14 9.08
CA HIS A 205 21.93 13.45 8.49
C HIS A 205 23.29 13.46 7.79
N SER A 206 24.32 12.95 8.45
CA SER A 206 25.68 12.87 7.90
C SER A 206 25.73 11.97 6.67
N PHE A 207 25.08 10.80 6.71
CA PHE A 207 25.07 9.85 5.60
C PHE A 207 24.32 10.40 4.38
N ALA A 208 23.14 11.02 4.60
CA ALA A 208 22.40 11.68 3.55
C ALA A 208 23.22 12.79 2.89
N ALA A 209 23.86 13.65 3.70
CA ALA A 209 24.73 14.70 3.20
C ALA A 209 25.90 14.17 2.37
N GLN A 210 26.60 13.15 2.86
CA GLN A 210 27.70 12.52 2.13
C GLN A 210 27.27 11.98 0.76
N LYS A 211 26.05 11.47 0.65
CA LYS A 211 25.53 10.86 -0.60
C LYS A 211 24.92 11.87 -1.56
N LEU A 212 24.24 12.89 -1.04
CA LEU A 212 23.34 13.72 -1.84
C LEU A 212 23.78 15.16 -2.02
N THR A 213 24.80 15.66 -1.29
CA THR A 213 25.27 17.04 -1.44
C THR A 213 25.65 17.40 -2.88
N LYS A 214 26.32 16.48 -3.59
CA LYS A 214 26.65 16.71 -5.01
C LYS A 214 25.39 16.87 -5.86
N LEU A 215 24.39 16.02 -5.67
CA LEU A 215 23.11 16.10 -6.37
C LEU A 215 22.38 17.41 -6.01
N ALA A 216 22.41 17.81 -4.74
CA ALA A 216 21.84 19.08 -4.30
C ALA A 216 22.47 20.30 -4.99
N CYS A 217 23.79 20.29 -5.18
CA CYS A 217 24.47 21.34 -5.97
C CYS A 217 24.02 21.34 -7.44
N GLU A 218 23.74 20.16 -8.02
CA GLU A 218 23.26 20.04 -9.41
C GLU A 218 21.79 20.50 -9.57
N TRP A 219 21.02 20.51 -8.49
CA TRP A 219 19.62 20.96 -8.45
C TRP A 219 19.46 22.43 -8.03
N ALA A 220 20.53 23.09 -7.59
CA ALA A 220 20.50 24.49 -7.19
C ALA A 220 20.09 25.41 -8.38
N GLU A 221 19.31 26.44 -8.09
CA GLU A 221 18.83 27.39 -9.12
C GLU A 221 19.93 28.27 -9.71
N SER A 222 21.06 28.40 -9.02
CA SER A 222 22.20 29.21 -9.46
C SER A 222 23.55 28.66 -8.98
N ASP A 223 24.65 29.06 -9.65
CA ASP A 223 26.02 28.73 -9.22
C ASP A 223 26.35 29.31 -7.85
N GLU A 224 25.79 30.46 -7.52
CA GLU A 224 25.96 31.12 -6.22
C GLU A 224 25.31 30.31 -5.11
N GLU A 225 24.12 29.76 -5.34
CA GLU A 225 23.43 28.87 -4.40
C GLU A 225 24.17 27.55 -4.27
N ALA A 226 24.55 26.93 -5.38
CA ALA A 226 25.32 25.68 -5.39
C ALA A 226 26.61 25.81 -4.56
N ALA A 227 27.28 26.94 -4.60
CA ALA A 227 28.50 27.20 -3.84
C ALA A 227 28.30 27.26 -2.32
N LEU A 228 27.06 27.49 -1.85
CA LEU A 228 26.69 27.50 -0.42
C LEU A 228 26.29 26.13 0.10
N ILE A 229 26.03 25.18 -0.78
CA ILE A 229 25.64 23.82 -0.40
C ILE A 229 26.89 22.98 -0.11
N THR A 230 27.13 22.73 1.17
CA THR A 230 28.18 21.82 1.66
C THR A 230 27.55 20.67 2.41
N GLU A 231 28.28 19.59 2.68
CA GLU A 231 27.76 18.48 3.51
C GLU A 231 27.26 18.99 4.87
N GLU A 232 27.94 19.96 5.48
CA GLU A 232 27.53 20.54 6.77
C GLU A 232 26.26 21.38 6.64
N SER A 233 26.14 22.25 5.63
CA SER A 233 24.94 23.06 5.43
C SER A 233 23.75 22.21 5.02
N PHE A 234 23.94 21.19 4.18
CA PHE A 234 22.93 20.23 3.78
C PHE A 234 22.40 19.45 4.98
N ALA A 235 23.29 18.85 5.79
CA ALA A 235 22.91 18.07 6.97
C ALA A 235 22.11 18.89 8.00
N LYS A 236 22.30 20.20 8.08
CA LYS A 236 21.55 21.08 8.99
C LYS A 236 20.17 21.45 8.49
N ARG A 237 19.93 21.37 7.18
CA ARG A 237 18.66 21.74 6.56
C ARG A 237 17.63 20.62 6.56
N ILE A 238 18.09 19.40 6.43
CA ILE A 238 17.18 18.24 6.39
C ILE A 238 16.67 17.84 7.78
N SER A 239 15.49 17.23 7.87
CA SER A 239 14.92 16.82 9.15
C SER A 239 14.14 15.51 9.03
N LEU A 240 14.33 14.61 10.02
CA LEU A 240 13.64 13.32 10.05
C LEU A 240 12.14 13.51 10.27
N SER A 241 11.31 12.94 9.39
CA SER A 241 9.84 13.02 9.45
C SER A 241 9.16 11.66 9.65
N LEU A 242 9.69 10.60 9.02
CA LEU A 242 9.09 9.27 9.08
C LEU A 242 10.17 8.18 9.17
N ILE A 243 9.93 7.15 9.97
CA ILE A 243 10.68 5.89 9.89
C ILE A 243 9.72 4.76 9.52
N TRP A 244 9.95 4.15 8.38
CA TRP A 244 9.23 2.99 7.88
C TRP A 244 10.04 1.72 8.10
N VAL A 245 9.48 0.72 8.81
CA VAL A 245 10.21 -0.50 9.19
C VAL A 245 9.50 -1.74 8.63
N THR A 246 10.24 -2.58 7.92
CA THR A 246 9.72 -3.82 7.34
C THR A 246 9.62 -4.96 8.37
N SER A 247 8.88 -6.02 8.04
CA SER A 247 8.79 -7.27 8.82
C SER A 247 10.14 -7.98 9.04
N GLY A 248 11.14 -7.65 8.24
CA GLY A 248 12.52 -8.14 8.39
C GLY A 248 13.36 -7.34 9.39
N GLY A 249 12.92 -6.13 9.78
CA GLY A 249 13.64 -5.19 10.63
C GLY A 249 14.62 -4.29 9.87
N SER A 250 14.54 -4.22 8.54
CA SER A 250 15.14 -3.15 7.73
C SER A 250 14.26 -1.93 7.81
N PHE A 251 14.84 -0.75 7.64
CA PHE A 251 14.10 0.51 7.67
C PHE A 251 14.43 1.41 6.48
N THR A 252 13.51 2.31 6.17
CA THR A 252 13.73 3.54 5.41
C THR A 252 13.38 4.70 6.32
N ALA A 253 14.34 5.60 6.53
CA ALA A 253 14.13 6.88 7.21
C ALA A 253 13.92 7.96 6.15
N TYR A 254 12.78 8.63 6.21
CA TYR A 254 12.45 9.74 5.31
C TYR A 254 12.76 11.06 6.00
N LEU A 255 13.54 11.89 5.32
CA LEU A 255 13.87 13.23 5.78
C LEU A 255 13.26 14.26 4.82
N ASP A 256 12.70 15.31 5.39
CA ASP A 256 12.25 16.47 4.65
C ASP A 256 13.48 17.24 4.14
N ASP A 257 13.43 17.70 2.91
CA ASP A 257 14.57 18.23 2.16
C ASP A 257 14.78 19.74 2.29
N ASP A 258 13.90 20.45 3.02
CA ASP A 258 13.91 21.93 3.09
C ASP A 258 13.94 22.58 1.69
N ASP A 259 13.15 22.01 0.77
CA ASP A 259 13.00 22.46 -0.62
C ASP A 259 14.31 22.42 -1.47
N ILE A 260 15.30 21.64 -1.04
CA ILE A 260 16.56 21.43 -1.79
C ILE A 260 16.30 20.67 -3.10
N PHE A 261 15.35 19.73 -3.05
CA PHE A 261 14.93 18.90 -4.18
C PHE A 261 13.46 19.15 -4.58
N PHE A 262 12.99 20.39 -4.41
CA PHE A 262 11.65 20.85 -4.80
C PHE A 262 10.52 20.00 -4.19
N GLY A 263 10.67 19.63 -2.91
CA GLY A 263 9.67 18.89 -2.15
C GLY A 263 9.72 17.36 -2.32
N HIS A 264 10.78 16.82 -2.91
CA HIS A 264 11.06 15.39 -2.87
C HIS A 264 11.54 14.98 -1.48
N SER A 265 11.17 13.78 -1.04
CA SER A 265 11.67 13.24 0.23
C SER A 265 13.04 12.60 0.04
N ILE A 266 13.92 12.74 1.05
CA ILE A 266 15.18 12.02 1.11
C ILE A 266 14.93 10.68 1.81
N ALA A 267 15.21 9.56 1.15
CA ALA A 267 15.05 8.21 1.67
C ALA A 267 16.40 7.58 2.02
N VAL A 268 16.64 7.33 3.32
CA VAL A 268 17.85 6.66 3.83
C VAL A 268 17.50 5.24 4.25
N ASN A 269 18.04 4.25 3.55
CA ASN A 269 17.81 2.84 3.81
C ASN A 269 18.85 2.24 4.74
N GLY A 270 18.42 1.36 5.63
CA GLY A 270 19.33 0.70 6.57
C GLY A 270 18.72 -0.40 7.40
N SER A 271 19.48 -0.84 8.39
CA SER A 271 18.99 -1.67 9.48
C SER A 271 19.88 -1.49 10.73
N PRO A 272 19.35 -1.68 11.95
CA PRO A 272 20.18 -1.57 13.16
C PRO A 272 21.38 -2.54 13.16
N LYS A 273 21.28 -3.65 12.42
CA LYS A 273 22.35 -4.65 12.35
C LYS A 273 23.45 -4.29 11.33
N LYS A 274 23.09 -3.68 10.20
CA LYS A 274 24.02 -3.43 9.06
C LYS A 274 24.43 -1.96 8.96
N GLY A 275 23.81 -1.07 9.74
CA GLY A 275 23.95 0.38 9.60
C GLY A 275 23.21 0.93 8.38
N LEU A 276 23.60 2.09 7.90
CA LEU A 276 23.04 2.77 6.73
C LEU A 276 23.63 2.18 5.44
N LEU A 277 22.80 2.02 4.42
CA LEU A 277 23.13 1.30 3.18
C LEU A 277 23.09 2.20 1.93
N SER A 278 22.02 2.98 1.77
CA SER A 278 21.84 3.91 0.64
C SER A 278 21.07 5.15 1.09
N ALA A 279 21.24 6.24 0.33
CA ALA A 279 20.41 7.42 0.41
C ALA A 279 20.10 7.88 -1.01
N ASP A 280 18.83 8.14 -1.28
CA ASP A 280 18.28 8.55 -2.57
C ASP A 280 17.16 9.58 -2.35
N ILE A 281 16.70 10.25 -3.42
CA ILE A 281 15.51 11.08 -3.41
C ILE A 281 14.34 10.30 -3.97
N GLU A 282 13.16 10.47 -3.35
CA GLU A 282 11.90 9.84 -3.76
C GLU A 282 10.77 10.89 -3.81
N GLY A 283 9.89 10.79 -4.83
CA GLY A 283 8.74 11.67 -4.98
C GLY A 283 8.15 11.66 -6.36
#